data_c76dfe334a5ed1470620cc7048948f5a
#
_entry.id   c76dfe334a5ed1470620cc7048948f5a
#
_cell.length_a   1.000
_cell.length_b   1.000
_cell.length_c   1.000
_cell.angle_alpha   90.00
_cell.angle_beta   90.00
_cell.angle_gamma   90.00
#
_symmetry.space_group_name_H-M   'P 1'
#
loop_
_entity.id
_entity.type
_entity.pdbx_description
1 polymer ?
#
loop_
_entity_poly.entity_id
_entity_poly.type
_entity_poly.pdbx_seq_one_letter_code
_entity_poly.pdbx_strand_id
1 'polypeptide(L)'
;MELIKQLAALAGLQDSYVHAQGHTEHISLDKQQAILSAMGFDLSSEHSIQQHIAELTEQPWLELLAPVTVCRQGEPLRLRLQQLQTEAKSDWQWQIVTEEQQQLSGSLTIAAKDISERHRTAQGEVLAAELTLELSLPLGYHQLTLSSGTAHYQQQLIITPQRCFQLHDKAVLHKTFGPAIQLYAVKSARNWGIGDFIDLQQMVAPLAKQGVDFIGLNPLHALYPELPQDCSPYSPNSRLWLNTEYVALEHTEEYQQCSAAQQQVSSESFQQRLQQLRATTDVDYIGVAAVKKQIASLLFAQFKQQQLAKNTPRAAEFNRFVQQAGTSLRQLALHQVLQGKLFAQDWSMAAWQNFPPELRDPNGAAVAEFAREHADAIELQLYLQWQAQLQLAAVKRLCQQHGMAIGLYCDVAVGTSRSSAESWGAPEDYLLDLSVGAPADIMAPKGQNWGLLAYNPQTLRQKAYRPFIELIQANMRYAGALRLDHVMALLRLWCCPIGADATAGAYIRFPAADLFAILALESQRNSCVVIGEDLGTVPVEISHLMAQYQVLSYRVFMLEQKAG
;
A
#
# COMPACT_ATOMS: atom_id res chain seq x y z
N MET A 1 28.17 21.94 9.33
CA MET A 1 28.42 20.48 9.16
C MET A 1 27.68 19.67 10.23
N GLU A 2 27.89 19.95 11.50
CA GLU A 2 27.26 19.19 12.61
C GLU A 2 25.73 19.27 12.61
N LEU A 3 25.15 20.45 12.35
CA LEU A 3 23.71 20.65 12.25
C LEU A 3 23.05 19.80 11.16
N ILE A 4 23.70 19.62 10.01
CA ILE A 4 23.19 18.76 8.93
C ILE A 4 23.15 17.30 9.36
N LYS A 5 24.20 16.81 10.03
CA LYS A 5 24.22 15.43 10.56
C LYS A 5 23.16 15.20 11.62
N GLN A 6 22.99 16.19 12.50
CA GLN A 6 21.93 16.14 13.53
C GLN A 6 20.53 16.12 12.89
N LEU A 7 20.27 16.98 11.92
CA LEU A 7 19.00 17.01 11.20
C LEU A 7 18.79 15.68 10.43
N ALA A 8 19.82 15.16 9.76
CA ALA A 8 19.76 13.89 9.06
C ALA A 8 19.37 12.73 9.99
N ALA A 9 20.00 12.65 11.16
CA ALA A 9 19.69 11.62 12.15
C ALA A 9 18.24 11.72 12.66
N LEU A 10 17.75 12.95 12.95
CA LEU A 10 16.36 13.20 13.38
C LEU A 10 15.35 12.90 12.28
N ALA A 11 15.69 13.16 11.01
CA ALA A 11 14.88 12.82 9.84
C ALA A 11 14.89 11.32 9.49
N GLY A 12 15.65 10.50 10.22
CA GLY A 12 15.75 9.05 9.99
C GLY A 12 16.74 8.66 8.88
N LEU A 13 17.56 9.58 8.40
CA LEU A 13 18.57 9.30 7.38
C LEU A 13 19.78 8.59 8.03
N GLN A 14 20.19 7.44 7.46
CA GLN A 14 21.38 6.74 7.94
C GLN A 14 22.65 7.41 7.42
N ASP A 15 23.66 7.55 8.29
CA ASP A 15 24.97 8.12 7.97
C ASP A 15 25.92 7.12 7.29
N SER A 16 25.59 5.84 7.38
CA SER A 16 26.40 4.75 6.85
C SER A 16 25.59 3.48 6.61
N TYR A 17 26.11 2.58 5.82
CA TYR A 17 25.53 1.25 5.59
C TYR A 17 26.64 0.22 5.30
N VAL A 18 26.31 -1.07 5.46
CA VAL A 18 27.18 -2.17 5.08
C VAL A 18 26.98 -2.45 3.60
N HIS A 19 28.03 -2.26 2.80
CA HIS A 19 28.06 -2.57 1.37
C HIS A 19 28.00 -4.09 1.14
N ALA A 20 27.54 -4.53 -0.03
CA ALA A 20 27.45 -5.95 -0.40
C ALA A 20 28.80 -6.71 -0.31
N GLN A 21 29.91 -6.00 -0.36
CA GLN A 21 31.27 -6.54 -0.17
C GLN A 21 31.70 -6.61 1.30
N GLY A 22 30.83 -6.24 2.26
CA GLY A 22 31.05 -6.37 3.70
C GLY A 22 31.81 -5.20 4.38
N HIS A 23 32.18 -4.16 3.66
CA HIS A 23 32.75 -2.95 4.27
C HIS A 23 31.66 -1.91 4.59
N THR A 24 31.91 -1.06 5.56
CA THR A 24 31.02 0.08 5.87
C THR A 24 31.30 1.22 4.92
N GLU A 25 30.27 1.72 4.26
CA GLU A 25 30.29 2.90 3.43
C GLU A 25 29.57 4.06 4.13
N HIS A 26 30.21 5.24 4.16
CA HIS A 26 29.68 6.45 4.78
C HIS A 26 29.00 7.34 3.75
N ILE A 27 27.84 7.87 4.11
CA ILE A 27 27.10 8.82 3.28
C ILE A 27 27.73 10.21 3.45
N SER A 28 28.22 10.78 2.34
CA SER A 28 28.84 12.10 2.35
C SER A 28 27.86 13.19 2.77
N LEU A 29 28.39 14.30 3.28
CA LEU A 29 27.58 15.44 3.71
C LEU A 29 26.72 16.00 2.55
N ASP A 30 27.29 16.05 1.35
CA ASP A 30 26.58 16.56 0.16
C ASP A 30 25.37 15.67 -0.20
N LYS A 31 25.51 14.34 -0.07
CA LYS A 31 24.39 13.41 -0.27
C LYS A 31 23.31 13.60 0.82
N GLN A 32 23.73 13.75 2.09
CA GLN A 32 22.79 14.03 3.18
C GLN A 32 22.00 15.33 2.93
N GLN A 33 22.68 16.40 2.50
CA GLN A 33 22.03 17.66 2.16
C GLN A 33 21.05 17.53 1.00
N ALA A 34 21.43 16.84 -0.08
CA ALA A 34 20.58 16.64 -1.24
C ALA A 34 19.30 15.88 -0.87
N ILE A 35 19.41 14.84 -0.03
CA ILE A 35 18.26 14.05 0.41
C ILE A 35 17.38 14.84 1.37
N LEU A 36 17.96 15.55 2.34
CA LEU A 36 17.19 16.41 3.25
C LEU A 36 16.40 17.49 2.50
N SER A 37 17.03 18.13 1.51
CA SER A 37 16.33 19.09 0.64
C SER A 37 15.18 18.44 -0.12
N ALA A 38 15.39 17.24 -0.66
CA ALA A 38 14.33 16.47 -1.34
C ALA A 38 13.25 15.94 -0.38
N MET A 39 13.54 15.83 0.92
CA MET A 39 12.53 15.58 1.97
C MET A 39 11.73 16.84 2.36
N GLY A 40 12.07 18.00 1.80
CA GLY A 40 11.38 19.26 2.04
C GLY A 40 11.98 20.13 3.12
N PHE A 41 13.17 19.80 3.67
CA PHE A 41 13.84 20.64 4.66
C PHE A 41 14.54 21.85 3.99
N ASP A 42 14.29 23.04 4.53
CA ASP A 42 15.00 24.25 4.13
C ASP A 42 16.41 24.28 4.76
N LEU A 43 17.43 24.14 3.92
CA LEU A 43 18.83 24.16 4.32
C LEU A 43 19.55 25.47 3.96
N SER A 44 18.80 26.53 3.59
CA SER A 44 19.37 27.80 3.07
C SER A 44 20.13 28.59 4.12
N SER A 45 19.87 28.38 5.41
CA SER A 45 20.55 29.05 6.52
C SER A 45 20.73 28.14 7.74
N GLU A 46 21.71 28.46 8.60
CA GLU A 46 21.84 27.77 9.90
C GLU A 46 20.61 27.94 10.77
N HIS A 47 19.92 29.06 10.68
CA HIS A 47 18.71 29.33 11.42
C HIS A 47 17.56 28.38 10.99
N SER A 48 17.34 28.22 9.68
CA SER A 48 16.33 27.27 9.17
C SER A 48 16.62 25.84 9.60
N ILE A 49 17.89 25.42 9.54
CA ILE A 49 18.30 24.08 9.97
C ILE A 49 18.05 23.88 11.47
N GLN A 50 18.42 24.88 12.30
CA GLN A 50 18.16 24.84 13.75
C GLN A 50 16.67 24.80 14.07
N GLN A 51 15.85 25.52 13.31
CA GLN A 51 14.40 25.50 13.44
C GLN A 51 13.86 24.08 13.16
N HIS A 52 14.26 23.43 12.08
CA HIS A 52 13.85 22.06 11.77
C HIS A 52 14.32 21.05 12.82
N ILE A 53 15.56 21.22 13.34
CA ILE A 53 16.05 20.39 14.45
C ILE A 53 15.17 20.57 15.68
N ALA A 54 14.84 21.81 16.03
CA ALA A 54 13.98 22.12 17.17
C ALA A 54 12.57 21.51 16.97
N GLU A 55 11.96 21.71 15.79
CA GLU A 55 10.67 21.13 15.45
C GLU A 55 10.66 19.61 15.61
N LEU A 56 11.61 18.89 15.00
CA LEU A 56 11.69 17.43 15.09
C LEU A 56 12.00 16.91 16.50
N THR A 57 12.71 17.70 17.31
CA THR A 57 13.08 17.35 18.68
C THR A 57 11.96 17.67 19.67
N GLU A 58 11.29 18.81 19.51
CA GLU A 58 10.31 19.31 20.48
C GLU A 58 8.88 18.87 20.17
N GLN A 59 8.51 18.75 18.88
CA GLN A 59 7.15 18.37 18.49
C GLN A 59 6.64 17.09 19.20
N PRO A 60 7.42 16.01 19.29
CA PRO A 60 6.97 14.80 19.99
C PRO A 60 6.71 15.02 21.49
N TRP A 61 7.33 16.04 22.10
CA TRP A 61 7.15 16.39 23.51
C TRP A 61 5.93 17.29 23.75
N LEU A 62 5.51 18.04 22.73
CA LEU A 62 4.38 18.98 22.84
C LEU A 62 3.02 18.29 22.58
N GLU A 63 3.03 17.06 22.12
CA GLU A 63 1.82 16.25 21.96
C GLU A 63 1.50 15.53 23.26
N LEU A 64 0.32 15.76 23.84
CA LEU A 64 -0.10 15.07 25.08
C LEU A 64 -0.02 13.56 24.94
N LEU A 65 -0.50 13.04 23.82
CA LEU A 65 -0.47 11.63 23.42
C LEU A 65 0.16 11.51 22.04
N ALA A 66 0.96 10.47 21.83
CA ALA A 66 1.37 10.09 20.48
C ALA A 66 0.13 9.78 19.62
N PRO A 67 0.18 9.98 18.28
CA PRO A 67 -0.96 9.68 17.39
C PRO A 67 -1.43 8.23 17.50
N VAL A 68 -0.51 7.32 17.78
CA VAL A 68 -0.76 5.87 17.81
C VAL A 68 0.11 5.18 18.86
N THR A 69 -0.47 4.15 19.49
CA THR A 69 0.25 3.15 20.28
C THR A 69 -0.02 1.77 19.70
N VAL A 70 1.05 1.03 19.36
CA VAL A 70 0.98 -0.37 18.93
C VAL A 70 1.41 -1.24 20.10
N CYS A 71 0.56 -2.17 20.50
CA CYS A 71 0.79 -3.04 21.64
C CYS A 71 0.49 -4.49 21.24
N ARG A 72 1.33 -5.43 21.70
CA ARG A 72 1.07 -6.86 21.48
C ARG A 72 0.07 -7.39 22.51
N GLN A 73 -0.79 -8.25 22.07
CA GLN A 73 -1.74 -8.93 22.95
C GLN A 73 -0.99 -9.68 24.07
N GLY A 74 -1.42 -9.45 25.32
CA GLY A 74 -0.78 -10.00 26.50
C GLY A 74 0.32 -9.14 27.11
N GLU A 75 0.73 -8.06 26.46
CA GLU A 75 1.59 -7.04 27.04
C GLU A 75 0.76 -5.97 27.75
N PRO A 76 1.28 -5.34 28.82
CA PRO A 76 0.58 -4.26 29.50
C PRO A 76 0.47 -3.05 28.57
N LEU A 77 -0.73 -2.46 28.50
CA LEU A 77 -0.95 -1.25 27.71
C LEU A 77 -0.32 -0.06 28.44
N ARG A 78 0.79 0.43 27.89
CA ARG A 78 1.51 1.60 28.42
C ARG A 78 1.11 2.84 27.67
N LEU A 79 0.69 3.86 28.40
CA LEU A 79 0.37 5.18 27.90
C LEU A 79 1.44 6.16 28.37
N ARG A 80 2.02 6.91 27.44
CA ARG A 80 2.93 8.01 27.73
C ARG A 80 2.17 9.32 27.54
N LEU A 81 2.00 10.08 28.62
CA LEU A 81 1.37 11.38 28.64
C LEU A 81 2.44 12.47 28.85
N GLN A 82 2.41 13.48 28.00
CA GLN A 82 3.37 14.58 28.00
C GLN A 82 2.63 15.91 28.21
N GLN A 83 2.96 16.62 29.27
CA GLN A 83 2.25 17.86 29.66
C GLN A 83 3.24 18.95 30.01
N LEU A 84 2.95 20.20 29.60
CA LEU A 84 3.64 21.35 30.13
C LEU A 84 3.44 21.40 31.67
N GLN A 85 4.52 21.60 32.41
CA GLN A 85 4.47 21.59 33.88
C GLN A 85 3.48 22.63 34.43
N THR A 86 3.36 23.78 33.78
CA THR A 86 2.45 24.86 34.15
C THR A 86 0.97 24.54 33.95
N GLU A 87 0.68 23.54 33.09
CA GLU A 87 -0.67 23.11 32.71
C GLU A 87 -0.97 21.67 33.14
N ALA A 88 -0.01 21.04 33.86
CA ALA A 88 -0.09 19.63 34.20
C ALA A 88 -1.32 19.34 35.07
N LYS A 89 -2.12 18.38 34.60
CA LYS A 89 -3.29 17.86 35.30
C LYS A 89 -2.97 16.48 35.87
N SER A 90 -3.46 16.24 37.09
CA SER A 90 -3.27 14.93 37.76
C SER A 90 -4.36 13.93 37.39
N ASP A 91 -5.60 14.41 37.21
CA ASP A 91 -6.76 13.54 37.10
C ASP A 91 -7.31 13.51 35.69
N TRP A 92 -7.41 12.31 35.13
CA TRP A 92 -7.86 12.03 33.78
C TRP A 92 -8.96 10.96 33.77
N GLN A 93 -9.94 11.15 32.91
CA GLN A 93 -10.89 10.11 32.52
C GLN A 93 -10.44 9.52 31.20
N TRP A 94 -10.46 8.22 31.07
CA TRP A 94 -10.19 7.54 29.81
C TRP A 94 -11.41 6.77 29.34
N GLN A 95 -11.59 6.73 28.03
CA GLN A 95 -12.55 5.91 27.33
C GLN A 95 -11.87 5.22 26.17
N ILE A 96 -12.07 3.90 26.03
CA ILE A 96 -11.64 3.13 24.88
C ILE A 96 -12.89 2.61 24.17
N VAL A 97 -13.00 2.94 22.89
CA VAL A 97 -14.00 2.35 21.99
C VAL A 97 -13.28 1.32 21.13
N THR A 98 -13.67 0.05 21.28
CA THR A 98 -13.06 -1.02 20.48
C THR A 98 -13.57 -0.97 19.04
N GLU A 99 -12.88 -1.67 18.13
CA GLU A 99 -13.32 -1.81 16.74
C GLU A 99 -14.73 -2.40 16.62
N GLU A 100 -15.10 -3.28 17.56
CA GLU A 100 -16.45 -3.88 17.65
C GLU A 100 -17.47 -2.99 18.40
N GLN A 101 -17.12 -1.72 18.64
CA GLN A 101 -17.96 -0.71 19.31
C GLN A 101 -18.23 -0.99 20.80
N GLN A 102 -17.46 -1.87 21.43
CA GLN A 102 -17.50 -2.02 22.88
C GLN A 102 -16.84 -0.81 23.54
N GLN A 103 -17.45 -0.28 24.60
CA GLN A 103 -16.92 0.87 25.35
C GLN A 103 -16.38 0.40 26.70
N LEU A 104 -15.16 0.79 26.98
CA LEU A 104 -14.50 0.64 28.27
C LEU A 104 -14.14 2.02 28.79
N SER A 105 -14.24 2.27 30.08
CA SER A 105 -13.91 3.58 30.67
C SER A 105 -13.40 3.42 32.09
N GLY A 106 -12.67 4.44 32.54
CA GLY A 106 -12.15 4.52 33.88
C GLY A 106 -11.47 5.85 34.14
N SER A 107 -10.81 5.94 35.28
CA SER A 107 -10.02 7.12 35.66
C SER A 107 -8.58 6.72 35.91
N LEU A 108 -7.69 7.67 35.74
CA LEU A 108 -6.28 7.55 36.12
C LEU A 108 -5.84 8.85 36.79
N THR A 109 -4.91 8.73 37.72
CA THR A 109 -4.32 9.86 38.42
C THR A 109 -2.82 9.79 38.27
N ILE A 110 -2.21 10.86 37.75
CA ILE A 110 -0.75 10.97 37.59
C ILE A 110 -0.17 11.43 38.93
N ALA A 111 0.61 10.56 39.54
CA ALA A 111 1.38 10.89 40.74
C ALA A 111 2.82 11.30 40.39
N ALA A 112 3.51 11.95 41.27
CA ALA A 112 4.90 12.38 41.06
C ALA A 112 5.85 11.21 40.72
N LYS A 113 5.56 10.00 41.20
CA LYS A 113 6.31 8.77 40.92
C LYS A 113 6.15 8.26 39.48
N ASP A 114 5.07 8.65 38.80
CA ASP A 114 4.76 8.21 37.43
C ASP A 114 5.48 9.08 36.39
N ILE A 115 6.09 10.20 36.82
CA ILE A 115 6.88 11.06 35.96
C ILE A 115 8.22 10.39 35.68
N SER A 116 8.37 9.89 34.46
CA SER A 116 9.56 9.16 34.00
C SER A 116 10.65 10.11 33.48
N GLU A 117 10.26 11.22 32.85
CA GLU A 117 11.19 12.14 32.19
C GLU A 117 10.72 13.60 32.30
N ARG A 118 11.70 14.52 32.19
CA ARG A 118 11.47 15.95 32.07
C ARG A 118 12.27 16.48 30.90
N HIS A 119 11.63 17.29 30.06
CA HIS A 119 12.27 17.88 28.90
C HIS A 119 11.97 19.37 28.82
N ARG A 120 12.99 20.15 28.47
CA ARG A 120 12.82 21.60 28.32
C ARG A 120 12.60 21.93 26.86
N THR A 121 11.46 22.49 26.53
CA THR A 121 11.11 23.00 25.20
C THR A 121 11.12 24.54 25.19
N ALA A 122 10.95 25.12 24.02
CA ALA A 122 10.75 26.57 23.90
C ALA A 122 9.50 27.08 24.63
N GLN A 123 8.48 26.24 24.85
CA GLN A 123 7.23 26.57 25.55
C GLN A 123 7.31 26.39 27.07
N GLY A 124 8.36 25.74 27.58
CA GLY A 124 8.55 25.45 29.00
C GLY A 124 9.03 24.03 29.28
N GLU A 125 9.03 23.66 30.58
CA GLU A 125 9.34 22.30 30.99
C GLU A 125 8.14 21.37 30.73
N VAL A 126 8.38 20.26 30.04
CA VAL A 126 7.39 19.20 29.78
C VAL A 126 7.68 18.01 30.67
N LEU A 127 6.63 17.51 31.32
CA LEU A 127 6.65 16.31 32.15
C LEU A 127 6.08 15.14 31.33
N ALA A 128 6.86 14.06 31.21
CA ALA A 128 6.35 12.81 30.63
C ALA A 128 6.04 11.83 31.76
N ALA A 129 4.81 11.35 31.79
CA ALA A 129 4.35 10.32 32.72
C ALA A 129 4.09 9.02 31.97
N GLU A 130 4.54 7.89 32.49
CA GLU A 130 4.23 6.56 32.01
C GLU A 130 3.19 5.90 32.90
N LEU A 131 2.06 5.53 32.30
CA LEU A 131 0.93 4.91 32.98
C LEU A 131 0.64 3.55 32.36
N THR A 132 0.34 2.58 33.20
CA THR A 132 -0.06 1.25 32.74
C THR A 132 -1.54 1.06 32.97
N LEU A 133 -2.27 0.72 31.91
CA LEU A 133 -3.65 0.26 32.00
C LEU A 133 -3.67 -1.27 32.02
N GLU A 134 -4.11 -1.84 33.14
CA GLU A 134 -4.29 -3.29 33.29
C GLU A 134 -5.57 -3.73 32.60
N LEU A 135 -5.55 -3.73 31.25
CA LEU A 135 -6.68 -4.06 30.40
C LEU A 135 -6.29 -5.15 29.40
N SER A 136 -7.21 -6.08 29.19
CA SER A 136 -7.11 -7.04 28.09
C SER A 136 -8.02 -6.58 26.96
N LEU A 137 -7.42 -6.05 25.89
CA LEU A 137 -8.14 -5.63 24.70
C LEU A 137 -8.10 -6.74 23.63
N PRO A 138 -9.15 -6.90 22.82
CA PRO A 138 -9.13 -7.79 21.66
C PRO A 138 -8.13 -7.29 20.62
N LEU A 139 -7.71 -8.19 19.71
CA LEU A 139 -6.93 -7.80 18.54
C LEU A 139 -7.72 -6.81 17.68
N GLY A 140 -7.10 -5.71 17.28
CA GLY A 140 -7.76 -4.74 16.40
C GLY A 140 -7.32 -3.31 16.56
N TYR A 141 -8.10 -2.44 15.94
CA TYR A 141 -7.93 -0.99 15.89
C TYR A 141 -8.95 -0.32 16.83
N HIS A 142 -8.47 0.27 17.92
CA HIS A 142 -9.33 0.85 18.96
C HIS A 142 -9.03 2.33 19.10
N GLN A 143 -10.01 3.11 19.56
CA GLN A 143 -9.87 4.53 19.81
C GLN A 143 -9.82 4.79 21.32
N LEU A 144 -8.70 5.33 21.80
CA LEU A 144 -8.59 5.90 23.14
C LEU A 144 -8.94 7.38 23.11
N THR A 145 -9.74 7.81 24.07
CA THR A 145 -10.00 9.21 24.37
C THR A 145 -9.59 9.48 25.83
N LEU A 146 -8.74 10.47 26.05
CA LEU A 146 -8.44 11.02 27.38
C LEU A 146 -9.12 12.36 27.53
N SER A 147 -9.72 12.59 28.71
CA SER A 147 -10.36 13.85 29.02
C SER A 147 -10.05 14.33 30.43
N SER A 148 -9.90 15.66 30.59
CA SER A 148 -9.77 16.33 31.88
C SER A 148 -10.40 17.72 31.77
N GLY A 149 -11.53 17.92 32.45
CA GLY A 149 -12.38 19.11 32.27
C GLY A 149 -12.94 19.17 30.84
N THR A 150 -12.66 20.26 30.13
CA THR A 150 -13.08 20.48 28.74
C THR A 150 -12.07 19.97 27.69
N ALA A 151 -10.88 19.54 28.12
CA ALA A 151 -9.85 19.05 27.21
C ALA A 151 -10.08 17.59 26.85
N HIS A 152 -10.00 17.28 25.54
CA HIS A 152 -10.15 15.94 24.99
C HIS A 152 -9.01 15.65 24.02
N TYR A 153 -8.39 14.49 24.18
CA TYR A 153 -7.29 14.02 23.33
C TYR A 153 -7.58 12.60 22.87
N GLN A 154 -7.22 12.31 21.63
CA GLN A 154 -7.48 11.01 21.02
C GLN A 154 -6.18 10.35 20.58
N GLN A 155 -6.16 9.03 20.67
CA GLN A 155 -5.04 8.20 20.21
C GLN A 155 -5.59 6.91 19.60
N GLN A 156 -5.02 6.48 18.49
CA GLN A 156 -5.29 5.17 17.95
C GLN A 156 -4.52 4.10 18.76
N LEU A 157 -5.23 3.07 19.23
CA LEU A 157 -4.61 1.90 19.82
C LEU A 157 -4.70 0.73 18.84
N ILE A 158 -3.55 0.10 18.56
CA ILE A 158 -3.48 -1.07 17.68
C ILE A 158 -3.01 -2.25 18.51
N ILE A 159 -3.91 -3.22 18.76
CA ILE A 159 -3.57 -4.44 19.50
C ILE A 159 -3.29 -5.55 18.51
N THR A 160 -2.08 -6.10 18.57
CA THR A 160 -1.56 -7.01 17.55
C THR A 160 -1.24 -8.39 18.14
N PRO A 161 -1.29 -9.47 17.32
CA PRO A 161 -0.85 -10.80 17.74
C PRO A 161 0.67 -10.87 17.85
N GLN A 162 1.16 -11.97 18.42
CA GLN A 162 2.60 -12.21 18.59
C GLN A 162 3.30 -12.54 17.25
N ARG A 163 2.56 -13.06 16.26
CA ARG A 163 3.10 -13.54 14.98
C ARG A 163 2.07 -13.49 13.85
N CYS A 164 2.54 -13.57 12.62
CA CYS A 164 1.73 -13.79 11.44
C CYS A 164 1.06 -15.17 11.46
N PHE A 165 -0.02 -15.30 10.72
CA PHE A 165 -0.73 -16.56 10.47
C PHE A 165 0.20 -17.59 9.82
N GLN A 166 0.06 -18.85 10.22
CA GLN A 166 0.82 -19.97 9.69
C GLN A 166 -0.12 -21.08 9.18
N LEU A 167 0.34 -21.87 8.21
CA LEU A 167 -0.48 -22.96 7.64
C LEU A 167 -0.86 -24.04 8.68
N HIS A 168 0.00 -24.29 9.67
CA HIS A 168 -0.33 -25.22 10.75
C HIS A 168 -1.51 -24.75 11.62
N ASP A 169 -1.82 -23.44 11.63
CA ASP A 169 -3.02 -22.90 12.30
C ASP A 169 -4.33 -23.43 11.64
N LYS A 170 -4.24 -23.88 10.38
CA LYS A 170 -5.30 -24.60 9.65
C LYS A 170 -5.07 -26.12 9.56
N ALA A 171 -4.22 -26.68 10.40
CA ALA A 171 -3.85 -28.09 10.40
C ALA A 171 -3.22 -28.58 9.07
N VAL A 172 -2.64 -27.68 8.26
CA VAL A 172 -1.86 -28.04 7.08
C VAL A 172 -0.45 -28.38 7.51
N LEU A 173 -0.11 -29.67 7.54
CA LEU A 173 1.15 -30.19 8.07
C LEU A 173 2.12 -30.65 6.98
N HIS A 174 1.69 -30.70 5.71
CA HIS A 174 2.53 -31.06 4.58
C HIS A 174 3.23 -29.83 3.98
N LYS A 175 4.28 -30.07 3.22
CA LYS A 175 4.91 -29.02 2.40
C LYS A 175 4.00 -28.67 1.24
N THR A 176 3.72 -27.38 1.09
CA THR A 176 2.89 -26.86 0.01
C THR A 176 3.73 -26.53 -1.24
N PHE A 177 3.15 -26.69 -2.42
CA PHE A 177 3.78 -26.31 -3.68
C PHE A 177 2.77 -25.76 -4.68
N GLY A 178 3.26 -24.97 -5.63
CA GLY A 178 2.43 -24.42 -6.70
C GLY A 178 3.25 -23.66 -7.74
N PRO A 179 2.67 -23.41 -8.94
CA PRO A 179 3.32 -22.62 -9.97
C PRO A 179 3.29 -21.12 -9.60
N ALA A 180 4.33 -20.40 -10.00
CA ALA A 180 4.33 -18.93 -10.09
C ALA A 180 4.12 -18.57 -11.56
N ILE A 181 3.11 -17.76 -11.84
CA ILE A 181 2.75 -17.34 -13.19
C ILE A 181 2.63 -15.82 -13.28
N GLN A 182 2.85 -15.31 -14.47
CA GLN A 182 2.50 -13.95 -14.83
C GLN A 182 1.15 -13.98 -15.53
N LEU A 183 0.09 -13.53 -14.85
CA LEU A 183 -1.27 -13.67 -15.36
C LEU A 183 -1.42 -13.05 -16.75
N TYR A 184 -0.85 -11.86 -16.97
CA TYR A 184 -0.90 -11.18 -18.27
C TYR A 184 -0.32 -12.01 -19.43
N ALA A 185 0.61 -12.93 -19.16
CA ALA A 185 1.27 -13.76 -20.17
C ALA A 185 0.52 -15.07 -20.49
N VAL A 186 -0.55 -15.38 -19.76
CA VAL A 186 -1.36 -16.58 -19.99
C VAL A 186 -2.08 -16.47 -21.34
N LYS A 187 -1.86 -17.46 -22.20
CA LYS A 187 -2.52 -17.56 -23.51
C LYS A 187 -3.60 -18.62 -23.51
N SER A 188 -4.77 -18.28 -23.97
CA SER A 188 -5.89 -19.21 -24.19
C SER A 188 -6.61 -18.92 -25.51
N ALA A 189 -7.40 -19.88 -25.98
CA ALA A 189 -8.24 -19.67 -27.16
C ALA A 189 -9.38 -18.66 -26.92
N ARG A 190 -9.68 -18.37 -25.63
CA ARG A 190 -10.80 -17.52 -25.20
C ARG A 190 -10.39 -16.07 -25.00
N ASN A 191 -9.28 -15.81 -24.30
CA ASN A 191 -8.93 -14.45 -23.86
C ASN A 191 -8.69 -13.46 -25.03
N TRP A 192 -8.63 -12.19 -24.72
CA TRP A 192 -8.54 -11.13 -25.71
C TRP A 192 -7.10 -10.61 -25.91
N GLY A 193 -6.12 -11.54 -25.86
CA GLY A 193 -4.70 -11.24 -26.06
C GLY A 193 -3.92 -10.96 -24.78
N ILE A 194 -4.60 -11.02 -23.64
CA ILE A 194 -4.02 -10.94 -22.28
C ILE A 194 -4.71 -11.99 -21.42
N GLY A 195 -3.97 -12.68 -20.55
CA GLY A 195 -4.57 -13.59 -19.57
C GLY A 195 -5.43 -12.82 -18.56
N ASP A 196 -6.53 -13.40 -18.14
CA ASP A 196 -7.54 -12.75 -17.31
C ASP A 196 -8.01 -13.61 -16.12
N PHE A 197 -8.92 -13.07 -15.31
CA PHE A 197 -9.43 -13.78 -14.13
C PHE A 197 -10.22 -15.05 -14.45
N ILE A 198 -10.78 -15.18 -15.65
CA ILE A 198 -11.44 -16.42 -16.07
C ILE A 198 -10.41 -17.48 -16.50
N ASP A 199 -9.32 -17.09 -17.15
CA ASP A 199 -8.19 -18.00 -17.38
C ASP A 199 -7.66 -18.53 -16.05
N LEU A 200 -7.50 -17.66 -15.05
CA LEU A 200 -7.08 -18.04 -13.71
C LEU A 200 -8.10 -19.00 -13.04
N GLN A 201 -9.41 -18.75 -13.17
CA GLN A 201 -10.45 -19.67 -12.68
C GLN A 201 -10.34 -21.05 -13.32
N GLN A 202 -10.11 -21.11 -14.65
CA GLN A 202 -9.99 -22.35 -15.38
C GLN A 202 -8.77 -23.17 -14.99
N MET A 203 -7.71 -22.56 -14.46
CA MET A 203 -6.51 -23.23 -13.98
C MET A 203 -6.71 -23.93 -12.63
N VAL A 204 -7.64 -23.47 -11.78
CA VAL A 204 -7.78 -23.92 -10.38
C VAL A 204 -8.07 -25.42 -10.31
N ALA A 205 -9.12 -25.89 -10.95
CA ALA A 205 -9.55 -27.30 -10.83
C ALA A 205 -8.51 -28.31 -11.37
N PRO A 206 -7.88 -28.10 -12.56
CA PRO A 206 -6.82 -28.99 -13.04
C PRO A 206 -5.59 -29.03 -12.12
N LEU A 207 -5.17 -27.87 -11.59
CA LEU A 207 -4.01 -27.79 -10.71
C LEU A 207 -4.30 -28.42 -9.33
N ALA A 208 -5.45 -28.16 -8.76
CA ALA A 208 -5.86 -28.77 -7.50
C ALA A 208 -5.93 -30.30 -7.57
N LYS A 209 -6.39 -30.88 -8.70
CA LYS A 209 -6.37 -32.34 -8.94
C LYS A 209 -4.95 -32.93 -8.93
N GLN A 210 -3.94 -32.12 -9.21
CA GLN A 210 -2.53 -32.54 -9.17
C GLN A 210 -1.90 -32.29 -7.78
N GLY A 211 -2.68 -31.90 -6.78
CA GLY A 211 -2.23 -31.63 -5.43
C GLY A 211 -1.54 -30.27 -5.27
N VAL A 212 -1.74 -29.34 -6.20
CA VAL A 212 -1.21 -27.97 -6.12
C VAL A 212 -1.96 -27.18 -5.05
N ASP A 213 -1.22 -26.54 -4.16
CA ASP A 213 -1.75 -25.80 -3.00
C ASP A 213 -1.98 -24.33 -3.27
N PHE A 214 -1.28 -23.74 -4.25
CA PHE A 214 -1.39 -22.31 -4.60
C PHE A 214 -1.09 -22.03 -6.06
N ILE A 215 -1.55 -20.86 -6.51
CA ILE A 215 -1.13 -20.23 -7.77
C ILE A 215 -0.49 -18.88 -7.39
N GLY A 216 0.82 -18.76 -7.62
CA GLY A 216 1.57 -17.54 -7.44
C GLY A 216 1.37 -16.57 -8.60
N LEU A 217 1.13 -15.31 -8.31
CA LEU A 217 0.78 -14.28 -9.28
C LEU A 217 1.78 -13.11 -9.20
N ASN A 218 2.00 -12.43 -10.33
CA ASN A 218 2.56 -11.08 -10.32
C ASN A 218 1.62 -10.11 -9.59
N PRO A 219 2.08 -8.89 -9.19
CA PRO A 219 1.20 -7.88 -8.65
C PRO A 219 -0.01 -7.62 -9.55
N LEU A 220 -1.21 -7.64 -8.94
CA LEU A 220 -2.48 -7.43 -9.66
C LEU A 220 -2.95 -5.97 -9.59
N HIS A 221 -2.07 -5.08 -9.25
CA HIS A 221 -2.33 -3.66 -8.99
C HIS A 221 -2.91 -2.91 -10.19
N ALA A 222 -3.72 -1.88 -9.90
CA ALA A 222 -4.24 -0.99 -10.93
C ALA A 222 -3.10 -0.30 -11.69
N LEU A 223 -3.15 -0.36 -13.01
CA LEU A 223 -2.25 0.31 -13.92
C LEU A 223 -2.93 1.51 -14.59
N TYR A 224 -2.45 1.90 -15.75
CA TYR A 224 -2.85 3.11 -16.46
C TYR A 224 -3.67 2.75 -17.71
N PRO A 225 -5.02 2.68 -17.62
CA PRO A 225 -5.85 2.23 -18.75
C PRO A 225 -5.80 3.18 -19.95
N GLU A 226 -5.48 4.47 -19.73
CA GLU A 226 -5.31 5.46 -20.79
C GLU A 226 -3.85 5.57 -21.29
N LEU A 227 -2.92 4.89 -20.61
CA LEU A 227 -1.49 4.81 -20.95
C LEU A 227 -1.06 3.34 -20.92
N PRO A 228 -1.67 2.46 -21.75
CA PRO A 228 -1.48 1.01 -21.63
C PRO A 228 -0.06 0.52 -21.89
N GLN A 229 0.82 1.36 -22.46
CA GLN A 229 2.25 1.09 -22.58
C GLN A 229 2.97 1.07 -21.22
N ASP A 230 2.43 1.76 -20.19
CA ASP A 230 2.95 1.75 -18.82
C ASP A 230 2.43 0.52 -18.08
N CYS A 231 2.88 -0.65 -18.53
CA CYS A 231 2.31 -1.95 -18.18
C CYS A 231 3.07 -2.71 -17.08
N SER A 232 4.11 -2.11 -16.47
CA SER A 232 4.85 -2.78 -15.39
C SER A 232 3.99 -2.96 -14.14
N PRO A 233 3.75 -4.20 -13.66
CA PRO A 233 2.96 -4.43 -12.46
C PRO A 233 3.67 -3.94 -11.19
N TYR A 234 4.98 -3.69 -11.26
CA TYR A 234 5.78 -3.16 -10.15
C TYR A 234 5.88 -1.64 -10.13
N SER A 235 5.28 -0.94 -11.12
CA SER A 235 5.17 0.53 -11.15
C SER A 235 3.69 0.96 -11.24
N PRO A 236 2.86 0.62 -10.23
CA PRO A 236 1.41 0.74 -10.33
C PRO A 236 0.92 2.19 -10.20
N ASN A 237 -0.27 2.41 -10.74
CA ASN A 237 -1.09 3.60 -10.50
C ASN A 237 -1.75 3.57 -9.10
N SER A 238 -2.12 2.38 -8.64
CA SER A 238 -2.58 2.18 -7.26
C SER A 238 -2.35 0.73 -6.82
N ARG A 239 -1.75 0.56 -5.64
CA ARG A 239 -1.56 -0.73 -4.97
C ARG A 239 -2.79 -1.19 -4.19
N LEU A 240 -3.80 -0.32 -4.05
CA LEU A 240 -5.04 -0.60 -3.33
C LEU A 240 -6.10 -1.25 -4.21
N TRP A 241 -5.98 -1.13 -5.53
CA TRP A 241 -6.98 -1.53 -6.51
C TRP A 241 -6.40 -2.45 -7.57
N LEU A 242 -7.29 -3.06 -8.36
CA LEU A 242 -6.93 -4.10 -9.33
C LEU A 242 -6.72 -3.53 -10.74
N ASN A 243 -5.85 -4.19 -11.50
CA ASN A 243 -5.74 -3.95 -12.94
C ASN A 243 -7.01 -4.46 -13.65
N THR A 244 -7.78 -3.55 -14.21
CA THR A 244 -9.05 -3.85 -14.88
C THR A 244 -8.88 -4.56 -16.23
N GLU A 245 -7.65 -4.58 -16.79
CA GLU A 245 -7.34 -5.37 -17.98
C GLU A 245 -7.46 -6.88 -17.74
N TYR A 246 -7.45 -7.34 -16.49
CA TYR A 246 -7.71 -8.74 -16.14
C TYR A 246 -9.20 -9.11 -16.08
N VAL A 247 -10.13 -8.17 -16.31
CA VAL A 247 -11.57 -8.46 -16.37
C VAL A 247 -11.90 -9.15 -17.68
N ALA A 248 -12.49 -10.34 -17.60
CA ALA A 248 -13.11 -11.00 -18.75
C ALA A 248 -14.52 -10.43 -18.97
N LEU A 249 -14.66 -9.50 -19.91
CA LEU A 249 -15.89 -8.74 -20.12
C LEU A 249 -17.05 -9.62 -20.60
N GLU A 250 -16.78 -10.65 -21.40
CA GLU A 250 -17.75 -11.61 -21.89
C GLU A 250 -18.32 -12.53 -20.81
N HIS A 251 -17.73 -12.51 -19.60
CA HIS A 251 -18.18 -13.25 -18.41
C HIS A 251 -18.90 -12.37 -17.37
N THR A 252 -19.20 -11.11 -17.70
CA THR A 252 -20.03 -10.25 -16.87
C THR A 252 -21.52 -10.58 -17.05
N GLU A 253 -22.33 -10.35 -16.02
CA GLU A 253 -23.79 -10.53 -16.14
C GLU A 253 -24.40 -9.60 -17.21
N GLU A 254 -23.86 -8.41 -17.33
CA GLU A 254 -24.28 -7.40 -18.28
C GLU A 254 -24.05 -7.86 -19.73
N TYR A 255 -23.00 -8.61 -20.00
CA TYR A 255 -22.72 -9.12 -21.34
C TYR A 255 -23.82 -10.07 -21.84
N GLN A 256 -24.37 -10.92 -20.96
CA GLN A 256 -25.44 -11.85 -21.33
C GLN A 256 -26.73 -11.13 -21.74
N GLN A 257 -26.90 -9.89 -21.33
CA GLN A 257 -28.08 -9.07 -21.58
C GLN A 257 -27.84 -7.94 -22.59
N CYS A 258 -26.59 -7.73 -23.04
CA CYS A 258 -26.20 -6.65 -23.94
C CYS A 258 -26.04 -7.16 -25.39
N SER A 259 -27.13 -7.15 -26.15
CA SER A 259 -27.11 -7.58 -27.56
C SER A 259 -26.11 -6.78 -28.42
N ALA A 260 -25.92 -5.49 -28.13
CA ALA A 260 -24.96 -4.64 -28.84
C ALA A 260 -23.51 -5.12 -28.61
N ALA A 261 -23.14 -5.47 -27.37
CA ALA A 261 -21.82 -6.02 -27.06
C ALA A 261 -21.63 -7.40 -27.70
N GLN A 262 -22.65 -8.26 -27.65
CA GLN A 262 -22.61 -9.60 -28.27
C GLN A 262 -22.45 -9.52 -29.80
N GLN A 263 -23.20 -8.63 -30.45
CA GLN A 263 -23.08 -8.40 -31.90
C GLN A 263 -21.69 -7.87 -32.25
N GLN A 264 -21.20 -6.90 -31.48
CA GLN A 264 -19.87 -6.33 -31.72
C GLN A 264 -18.79 -7.42 -31.58
N VAL A 265 -18.81 -8.21 -30.48
CA VAL A 265 -17.82 -9.25 -30.24
C VAL A 265 -17.93 -10.36 -31.30
N SER A 266 -19.13 -10.72 -31.75
CA SER A 266 -19.33 -11.76 -32.78
C SER A 266 -19.05 -11.29 -34.20
N SER A 267 -18.81 -9.99 -34.42
CA SER A 267 -18.51 -9.46 -35.76
C SER A 267 -17.18 -10.03 -36.29
N GLU A 268 -17.12 -10.24 -37.61
CA GLU A 268 -15.92 -10.79 -38.25
C GLU A 268 -14.68 -9.92 -38.01
N SER A 269 -14.80 -8.62 -38.08
CA SER A 269 -13.70 -7.66 -37.86
C SER A 269 -13.18 -7.73 -36.43
N PHE A 270 -14.06 -7.84 -35.42
CA PHE A 270 -13.65 -7.98 -34.04
C PHE A 270 -12.97 -9.31 -33.77
N GLN A 271 -13.50 -10.43 -34.32
CA GLN A 271 -12.88 -11.74 -34.19
C GLN A 271 -11.51 -11.81 -34.87
N GLN A 272 -11.34 -11.21 -36.04
CA GLN A 272 -10.04 -11.08 -36.69
C GLN A 272 -9.06 -10.27 -35.83
N ARG A 273 -9.51 -9.18 -35.20
CA ARG A 273 -8.67 -8.40 -34.27
C ARG A 273 -8.25 -9.24 -33.05
N LEU A 274 -9.16 -10.00 -32.45
CA LEU A 274 -8.83 -10.91 -31.34
C LEU A 274 -7.80 -11.99 -31.74
N GLN A 275 -7.92 -12.55 -32.95
CA GLN A 275 -6.94 -13.50 -33.48
C GLN A 275 -5.55 -12.86 -33.61
N GLN A 276 -5.48 -11.63 -34.10
CA GLN A 276 -4.22 -10.89 -34.18
C GLN A 276 -3.60 -10.68 -32.79
N LEU A 277 -4.40 -10.23 -31.80
CA LEU A 277 -3.93 -10.01 -30.43
C LEU A 277 -3.41 -11.31 -29.77
N ARG A 278 -4.06 -12.45 -29.99
CA ARG A 278 -3.64 -13.76 -29.49
C ARG A 278 -2.37 -14.29 -30.18
N ALA A 279 -2.13 -13.90 -31.41
CA ALA A 279 -1.01 -14.36 -32.22
C ALA A 279 0.31 -13.63 -31.92
N THR A 280 0.29 -12.51 -31.21
CA THR A 280 1.49 -11.75 -30.84
C THR A 280 2.39 -12.57 -29.91
N THR A 281 3.70 -12.41 -30.01
CA THR A 281 4.66 -13.02 -29.08
C THR A 281 4.52 -12.39 -27.70
N ASP A 282 4.55 -11.07 -27.65
CA ASP A 282 4.35 -10.25 -26.46
C ASP A 282 2.92 -9.70 -26.43
N VAL A 283 2.44 -9.30 -25.25
CA VAL A 283 1.11 -8.71 -25.11
C VAL A 283 1.06 -7.34 -25.79
N ASP A 284 0.15 -7.17 -26.76
CA ASP A 284 -0.20 -5.87 -27.33
C ASP A 284 -1.15 -5.13 -26.37
N TYR A 285 -0.60 -4.50 -25.33
CA TYR A 285 -1.38 -3.80 -24.32
C TYR A 285 -2.26 -2.69 -24.90
N ILE A 286 -1.77 -1.97 -25.92
CA ILE A 286 -2.53 -0.91 -26.59
C ILE A 286 -3.73 -1.50 -27.33
N GLY A 287 -3.51 -2.58 -28.09
CA GLY A 287 -4.58 -3.25 -28.80
C GLY A 287 -5.60 -3.92 -27.88
N VAL A 288 -5.14 -4.53 -26.78
CA VAL A 288 -6.00 -5.11 -25.75
C VAL A 288 -6.86 -4.03 -25.09
N ALA A 289 -6.27 -2.93 -24.63
CA ALA A 289 -7.00 -1.83 -24.00
C ALA A 289 -8.07 -1.24 -24.94
N ALA A 290 -7.75 -1.10 -26.23
CA ALA A 290 -8.68 -0.56 -27.22
C ALA A 290 -9.94 -1.44 -27.40
N VAL A 291 -9.77 -2.77 -27.56
CA VAL A 291 -10.92 -3.68 -27.73
C VAL A 291 -11.72 -3.83 -26.44
N LYS A 292 -11.06 -3.83 -25.27
CA LYS A 292 -11.73 -3.89 -23.97
C LYS A 292 -12.52 -2.62 -23.68
N LYS A 293 -11.94 -1.43 -23.92
CA LYS A 293 -12.61 -0.14 -23.73
C LYS A 293 -13.89 -0.03 -24.56
N GLN A 294 -13.86 -0.49 -25.82
CA GLN A 294 -15.03 -0.50 -26.70
C GLN A 294 -16.18 -1.31 -26.11
N ILE A 295 -15.94 -2.51 -25.65
CA ILE A 295 -16.99 -3.39 -25.11
C ILE A 295 -17.39 -2.97 -23.70
N ALA A 296 -16.44 -2.57 -22.84
CA ALA A 296 -16.73 -2.06 -21.51
C ALA A 296 -17.71 -0.88 -21.53
N SER A 297 -17.55 0.04 -22.50
CA SER A 297 -18.46 1.17 -22.69
C SER A 297 -19.90 0.73 -23.01
N LEU A 298 -20.07 -0.30 -23.84
CA LEU A 298 -21.40 -0.85 -24.17
C LEU A 298 -22.03 -1.53 -22.95
N LEU A 299 -21.25 -2.30 -22.19
CA LEU A 299 -21.72 -3.00 -20.99
C LEU A 299 -22.11 -2.00 -19.90
N PHE A 300 -21.32 -0.96 -19.71
CA PHE A 300 -21.64 0.06 -18.70
C PHE A 300 -22.89 0.87 -19.09
N ALA A 301 -23.05 1.23 -20.37
CA ALA A 301 -24.28 1.88 -20.86
C ALA A 301 -25.51 1.01 -20.59
N GLN A 302 -25.42 -0.30 -20.86
CA GLN A 302 -26.45 -1.28 -20.53
C GLN A 302 -26.74 -1.34 -19.02
N PHE A 303 -25.67 -1.44 -18.19
CA PHE A 303 -25.77 -1.46 -16.74
C PHE A 303 -26.46 -0.19 -16.21
N LYS A 304 -26.04 0.98 -16.69
CA LYS A 304 -26.63 2.26 -16.31
C LYS A 304 -28.13 2.32 -16.62
N GLN A 305 -28.52 1.90 -17.83
CA GLN A 305 -29.92 1.93 -18.26
C GLN A 305 -30.80 0.89 -17.57
N GLN A 306 -30.31 -0.34 -17.40
CA GLN A 306 -31.11 -1.45 -16.93
C GLN A 306 -31.03 -1.68 -15.42
N GLN A 307 -29.93 -1.26 -14.79
CA GLN A 307 -29.70 -1.50 -13.36
C GLN A 307 -29.76 -0.20 -12.55
N LEU A 308 -28.89 0.78 -12.84
CA LEU A 308 -28.83 2.03 -12.07
C LEU A 308 -30.10 2.85 -12.18
N ALA A 309 -30.60 3.09 -13.40
CA ALA A 309 -31.81 3.87 -13.61
C ALA A 309 -33.07 3.24 -12.99
N LYS A 310 -33.07 1.91 -12.80
CA LYS A 310 -34.19 1.16 -12.24
C LYS A 310 -34.01 0.80 -10.76
N ASN A 311 -32.91 1.21 -10.14
CA ASN A 311 -32.59 0.91 -8.72
C ASN A 311 -32.72 -0.58 -8.37
N THR A 312 -32.18 -1.45 -9.21
CA THR A 312 -32.27 -2.91 -9.02
C THR A 312 -31.38 -3.38 -7.86
N PRO A 313 -31.56 -4.64 -7.35
CA PRO A 313 -30.64 -5.22 -6.39
C PRO A 313 -29.17 -5.18 -6.85
N ARG A 314 -28.91 -5.39 -8.14
CA ARG A 314 -27.55 -5.32 -8.70
C ARG A 314 -26.98 -3.89 -8.66
N ALA A 315 -27.81 -2.87 -8.90
CA ALA A 315 -27.41 -1.48 -8.68
C ALA A 315 -27.06 -1.20 -7.20
N ALA A 316 -27.86 -1.78 -6.28
CA ALA A 316 -27.61 -1.64 -4.85
C ALA A 316 -26.27 -2.31 -4.41
N GLU A 317 -25.90 -3.45 -5.01
CA GLU A 317 -24.59 -4.09 -4.79
C GLU A 317 -23.44 -3.21 -5.26
N PHE A 318 -23.54 -2.65 -6.47
CA PHE A 318 -22.54 -1.70 -6.99
C PHE A 318 -22.41 -0.47 -6.11
N ASN A 319 -23.52 0.15 -5.73
CA ASN A 319 -23.53 1.34 -4.87
C ASN A 319 -22.91 1.06 -3.51
N ARG A 320 -23.19 -0.12 -2.93
CA ARG A 320 -22.56 -0.56 -1.67
C ARG A 320 -21.05 -0.74 -1.84
N PHE A 321 -20.62 -1.36 -2.91
CA PHE A 321 -19.19 -1.48 -3.25
C PHE A 321 -18.52 -0.12 -3.32
N VAL A 322 -19.08 0.84 -4.07
CA VAL A 322 -18.52 2.20 -4.21
C VAL A 322 -18.50 2.94 -2.87
N GLN A 323 -19.54 2.77 -2.05
CA GLN A 323 -19.60 3.37 -0.72
C GLN A 323 -18.54 2.78 0.23
N GLN A 324 -18.39 1.47 0.26
CA GLN A 324 -17.41 0.78 1.11
C GLN A 324 -15.97 1.02 0.67
N ALA A 325 -15.75 1.19 -0.62
CA ALA A 325 -14.43 1.48 -1.20
C ALA A 325 -13.93 2.90 -0.83
N GLY A 326 -14.82 3.81 -0.53
CA GLY A 326 -14.50 5.15 0.00
C GLY A 326 -13.81 6.07 -1.01
N THR A 327 -12.94 6.93 -0.48
CA THR A 327 -12.30 8.01 -1.25
C THR A 327 -11.25 7.49 -2.22
N SER A 328 -10.45 6.50 -1.84
CA SER A 328 -9.33 6.01 -2.64
C SER A 328 -9.76 5.46 -4.01
N LEU A 329 -10.90 4.75 -4.08
CA LEU A 329 -11.46 4.28 -5.35
C LEU A 329 -11.93 5.43 -6.24
N ARG A 330 -12.60 6.41 -5.65
CA ARG A 330 -13.09 7.59 -6.40
C ARG A 330 -11.93 8.41 -6.94
N GLN A 331 -10.88 8.59 -6.15
CA GLN A 331 -9.66 9.27 -6.56
C GLN A 331 -8.94 8.51 -7.69
N LEU A 332 -8.85 7.18 -7.61
CA LEU A 332 -8.29 6.37 -8.71
C LEU A 332 -9.08 6.59 -10.00
N ALA A 333 -10.40 6.40 -9.96
CA ALA A 333 -11.26 6.54 -11.14
C ALA A 333 -11.20 7.94 -11.74
N LEU A 334 -11.23 8.97 -10.90
CA LEU A 334 -11.12 10.37 -11.29
C LEU A 334 -9.75 10.68 -11.90
N HIS A 335 -8.65 10.25 -11.24
CA HIS A 335 -7.30 10.44 -11.76
C HIS A 335 -7.13 9.79 -13.14
N GLN A 336 -7.59 8.54 -13.32
CA GLN A 336 -7.48 7.84 -14.60
C GLN A 336 -8.20 8.61 -15.73
N VAL A 337 -9.41 9.12 -15.49
CA VAL A 337 -10.16 9.89 -16.49
C VAL A 337 -9.51 11.24 -16.75
N LEU A 338 -9.08 11.94 -15.71
CA LEU A 338 -8.41 13.23 -15.80
C LEU A 338 -7.09 13.10 -16.57
N GLN A 339 -6.24 12.16 -16.18
CA GLN A 339 -4.97 11.88 -16.85
C GLN A 339 -5.18 11.55 -18.33
N GLY A 340 -6.14 10.68 -18.66
CA GLY A 340 -6.43 10.32 -20.05
C GLY A 340 -6.91 11.49 -20.89
N LYS A 341 -7.73 12.37 -20.34
CA LYS A 341 -8.22 13.58 -21.04
C LYS A 341 -7.11 14.59 -21.29
N LEU A 342 -6.26 14.82 -20.30
CA LEU A 342 -5.14 15.74 -20.42
C LEU A 342 -4.04 15.17 -21.33
N PHE A 343 -3.69 13.89 -21.17
CA PHE A 343 -2.70 13.20 -22.01
C PHE A 343 -3.07 13.21 -23.50
N ALA A 344 -4.35 13.08 -23.82
CA ALA A 344 -4.83 13.15 -25.20
C ALA A 344 -4.59 14.53 -25.86
N GLN A 345 -4.41 15.58 -25.07
CA GLN A 345 -4.10 16.93 -25.52
C GLN A 345 -2.60 17.20 -25.55
N ASP A 346 -1.88 16.72 -24.53
CA ASP A 346 -0.44 16.90 -24.37
C ASP A 346 0.15 15.67 -23.65
N TRP A 347 1.05 14.97 -24.30
CA TRP A 347 1.72 13.77 -23.76
C TRP A 347 2.47 14.01 -22.44
N SER A 348 2.94 15.25 -22.18
CA SER A 348 3.62 15.61 -20.93
C SER A 348 2.69 15.48 -19.71
N MET A 349 1.38 15.52 -19.91
CA MET A 349 0.34 15.33 -18.88
C MET A 349 0.17 13.86 -18.44
N ALA A 350 1.04 12.96 -18.85
CA ALA A 350 1.13 11.63 -18.24
C ALA A 350 1.42 11.69 -16.74
N ALA A 351 2.15 12.71 -16.29
CA ALA A 351 2.47 12.95 -14.89
C ALA A 351 1.58 14.05 -14.29
N TRP A 352 0.91 13.75 -13.18
CA TRP A 352 0.01 14.72 -12.52
C TRP A 352 0.72 15.97 -12.03
N GLN A 353 2.02 15.90 -11.79
CA GLN A 353 2.85 17.07 -11.46
C GLN A 353 2.85 18.13 -12.58
N ASN A 354 2.55 17.71 -13.80
CA ASN A 354 2.44 18.58 -14.96
C ASN A 354 1.01 19.07 -15.23
N PHE A 355 0.01 18.55 -14.52
CA PHE A 355 -1.38 19.03 -14.66
C PHE A 355 -1.47 20.53 -14.43
N PRO A 356 -2.44 21.22 -15.01
CA PRO A 356 -2.78 22.59 -14.64
C PRO A 356 -2.86 22.72 -13.11
N PRO A 357 -2.34 23.80 -12.50
CA PRO A 357 -2.25 23.93 -11.04
C PRO A 357 -3.57 23.66 -10.31
N GLU A 358 -4.69 24.10 -10.90
CA GLU A 358 -6.04 23.94 -10.37
C GLU A 358 -6.56 22.48 -10.38
N LEU A 359 -5.90 21.58 -11.13
CA LEU A 359 -6.24 20.15 -11.23
C LEU A 359 -5.28 19.24 -10.44
N ARG A 360 -4.30 19.81 -9.72
CA ARG A 360 -3.35 19.04 -8.92
C ARG A 360 -3.90 18.70 -7.53
N ASP A 361 -4.85 19.48 -7.03
CA ASP A 361 -5.53 19.20 -5.74
C ASP A 361 -6.77 18.33 -5.99
N PRO A 362 -6.78 17.06 -5.54
CA PRO A 362 -7.92 16.15 -5.73
C PRO A 362 -9.22 16.66 -5.08
N ASN A 363 -9.13 17.58 -4.11
CA ASN A 363 -10.26 18.16 -3.41
C ASN A 363 -10.61 19.57 -3.92
N GLY A 364 -9.90 20.05 -4.94
CA GLY A 364 -10.09 21.38 -5.52
C GLY A 364 -11.41 21.56 -6.27
N ALA A 365 -11.90 22.80 -6.36
CA ALA A 365 -13.16 23.12 -7.05
C ALA A 365 -13.13 22.75 -8.54
N ALA A 366 -12.00 22.97 -9.22
CA ALA A 366 -11.84 22.62 -10.63
C ALA A 366 -11.91 21.10 -10.86
N VAL A 367 -11.34 20.31 -9.96
CA VAL A 367 -11.42 18.84 -9.99
C VAL A 367 -12.85 18.38 -9.74
N ALA A 368 -13.56 19.01 -8.79
CA ALA A 368 -14.98 18.71 -8.55
C ALA A 368 -15.88 19.06 -9.75
N GLU A 369 -15.58 20.13 -10.49
CA GLU A 369 -16.26 20.49 -11.72
C GLU A 369 -15.99 19.46 -12.84
N PHE A 370 -14.72 19.14 -13.08
CA PHE A 370 -14.30 18.09 -14.01
C PHE A 370 -15.01 16.76 -13.71
N ALA A 371 -15.10 16.37 -12.42
CA ALA A 371 -15.78 15.14 -12.02
C ALA A 371 -17.27 15.14 -12.38
N ARG A 372 -17.96 16.29 -12.30
CA ARG A 372 -19.37 16.40 -12.72
C ARG A 372 -19.53 16.30 -14.24
N GLU A 373 -18.65 16.95 -14.99
CA GLU A 373 -18.67 16.92 -16.46
C GLU A 373 -18.37 15.54 -17.04
N HIS A 374 -17.53 14.76 -16.34
CA HIS A 374 -17.08 13.44 -16.79
C HIS A 374 -17.60 12.28 -15.93
N ALA A 375 -18.74 12.47 -15.25
CA ALA A 375 -19.31 11.51 -14.31
C ALA A 375 -19.46 10.09 -14.91
N ASP A 376 -19.93 9.99 -16.16
CA ASP A 376 -20.12 8.70 -16.83
C ASP A 376 -18.80 7.94 -17.06
N ALA A 377 -17.74 8.65 -17.41
CA ALA A 377 -16.43 8.03 -17.60
C ALA A 377 -15.82 7.56 -16.26
N ILE A 378 -16.02 8.34 -15.20
CA ILE A 378 -15.58 7.99 -13.84
C ILE A 378 -16.39 6.78 -13.34
N GLU A 379 -17.71 6.77 -13.50
CA GLU A 379 -18.55 5.63 -13.11
C GLU A 379 -18.20 4.35 -13.88
N LEU A 380 -17.78 4.44 -15.15
CA LEU A 380 -17.25 3.29 -15.90
C LEU A 380 -16.01 2.70 -15.22
N GLN A 381 -15.07 3.52 -14.73
CA GLN A 381 -13.89 3.00 -14.01
C GLN A 381 -14.29 2.34 -12.68
N LEU A 382 -15.25 2.92 -11.97
CA LEU A 382 -15.81 2.30 -10.74
C LEU A 382 -16.46 0.95 -11.05
N TYR A 383 -17.22 0.86 -12.13
CA TYR A 383 -17.86 -0.37 -12.60
C TYR A 383 -16.83 -1.45 -12.95
N LEU A 384 -15.78 -1.09 -13.67
CA LEU A 384 -14.70 -2.03 -14.02
C LEU A 384 -13.96 -2.56 -12.78
N GLN A 385 -13.69 -1.72 -11.79
CA GLN A 385 -13.11 -2.14 -10.51
C GLN A 385 -14.05 -3.11 -9.76
N TRP A 386 -15.35 -2.86 -9.79
CA TRP A 386 -16.32 -3.77 -9.21
C TRP A 386 -16.32 -5.13 -9.91
N GLN A 387 -16.30 -5.16 -11.25
CA GLN A 387 -16.20 -6.41 -12.02
C GLN A 387 -14.89 -7.17 -11.72
N ALA A 388 -13.76 -6.47 -11.64
CA ALA A 388 -12.49 -7.06 -11.26
C ALA A 388 -12.56 -7.74 -9.88
N GLN A 389 -13.15 -7.04 -8.89
CA GLN A 389 -13.35 -7.60 -7.57
C GLN A 389 -14.24 -8.85 -7.58
N LEU A 390 -15.36 -8.82 -8.32
CA LEU A 390 -16.28 -9.95 -8.39
C LEU A 390 -15.61 -11.20 -8.98
N GLN A 391 -14.85 -11.01 -10.06
CA GLN A 391 -14.17 -12.12 -10.75
C GLN A 391 -13.02 -12.68 -9.90
N LEU A 392 -12.19 -11.84 -9.29
CA LEU A 392 -11.10 -12.31 -8.42
C LEU A 392 -11.62 -12.98 -7.14
N ALA A 393 -12.72 -12.47 -6.56
CA ALA A 393 -13.38 -13.12 -5.44
C ALA A 393 -13.93 -14.51 -5.81
N ALA A 394 -14.39 -14.69 -7.06
CA ALA A 394 -14.81 -16.00 -7.56
C ALA A 394 -13.63 -16.97 -7.66
N VAL A 395 -12.43 -16.53 -8.09
CA VAL A 395 -11.21 -17.34 -8.06
C VAL A 395 -10.90 -17.81 -6.64
N LYS A 396 -10.89 -16.90 -5.67
CA LYS A 396 -10.64 -17.25 -4.25
C LYS A 396 -11.61 -18.35 -3.77
N ARG A 397 -12.90 -18.16 -4.01
CA ARG A 397 -13.92 -19.17 -3.64
C ARG A 397 -13.68 -20.51 -4.31
N LEU A 398 -13.30 -20.50 -5.58
CA LEU A 398 -13.03 -21.73 -6.33
C LEU A 398 -11.80 -22.48 -5.78
N CYS A 399 -10.71 -21.76 -5.43
CA CYS A 399 -9.56 -22.36 -4.76
C CYS A 399 -9.97 -23.06 -3.45
N GLN A 400 -10.82 -22.40 -2.64
CA GLN A 400 -11.33 -22.98 -1.38
C GLN A 400 -12.19 -24.21 -1.62
N GLN A 401 -13.08 -24.18 -2.62
CA GLN A 401 -13.95 -25.30 -2.99
C GLN A 401 -13.15 -26.53 -3.46
N HIS A 402 -12.01 -26.30 -4.11
CA HIS A 402 -11.11 -27.37 -4.57
C HIS A 402 -10.08 -27.79 -3.51
N GLY A 403 -10.14 -27.22 -2.29
CA GLY A 403 -9.29 -27.63 -1.16
C GLY A 403 -7.83 -27.21 -1.29
N MET A 404 -7.51 -26.18 -2.09
CA MET A 404 -6.15 -25.65 -2.15
C MET A 404 -5.79 -25.02 -0.79
N ALA A 405 -4.68 -25.43 -0.19
CA ALA A 405 -4.31 -25.02 1.17
C ALA A 405 -4.07 -23.51 1.31
N ILE A 406 -3.55 -22.87 0.27
CA ILE A 406 -3.26 -21.43 0.19
C ILE A 406 -4.22 -20.75 -0.79
N GLY A 407 -4.40 -21.32 -1.98
CA GLY A 407 -5.19 -20.73 -3.07
C GLY A 407 -4.38 -19.71 -3.85
N LEU A 408 -4.64 -18.40 -3.69
CA LEU A 408 -3.86 -17.37 -4.38
C LEU A 408 -2.66 -16.92 -3.53
N TYR A 409 -1.49 -16.92 -4.13
CA TYR A 409 -0.27 -16.33 -3.60
C TYR A 409 -0.01 -15.04 -4.36
N CYS A 410 -0.42 -13.92 -3.75
CA CYS A 410 -0.34 -12.59 -4.34
C CYS A 410 1.00 -11.91 -4.03
N ASP A 411 1.32 -10.87 -4.79
CA ASP A 411 2.54 -10.07 -4.66
C ASP A 411 2.17 -8.60 -4.51
N VAL A 412 2.87 -7.86 -3.65
CA VAL A 412 2.69 -6.43 -3.47
C VAL A 412 3.97 -5.67 -3.81
N ALA A 413 3.86 -4.69 -4.71
CA ALA A 413 4.97 -3.86 -5.14
C ALA A 413 5.48 -2.98 -3.98
N VAL A 414 6.80 -2.77 -3.92
CA VAL A 414 7.47 -2.00 -2.86
C VAL A 414 7.00 -0.56 -2.77
N GLY A 415 6.67 0.05 -3.89
CA GLY A 415 6.22 1.44 -3.98
C GLY A 415 5.20 1.64 -5.09
N THR A 416 4.75 2.87 -5.23
CA THR A 416 3.87 3.31 -6.32
C THR A 416 4.62 4.23 -7.27
N SER A 417 4.14 4.37 -8.51
CA SER A 417 4.70 5.33 -9.46
C SER A 417 4.60 6.77 -8.94
N ARG A 418 5.57 7.61 -9.30
CA ARG A 418 5.53 9.04 -8.96
C ARG A 418 4.28 9.73 -9.52
N SER A 419 3.79 9.29 -10.68
CA SER A 419 2.62 9.86 -11.37
C SER A 419 1.30 9.16 -11.02
N SER A 420 1.28 8.38 -9.95
CA SER A 420 0.16 7.53 -9.56
C SER A 420 -1.03 8.30 -8.99
N ALA A 421 -2.20 7.67 -9.05
CA ALA A 421 -3.40 8.13 -8.36
C ALA A 421 -3.22 8.14 -6.83
N GLU A 422 -2.40 7.23 -6.27
CA GLU A 422 -2.08 7.24 -4.84
C GLU A 422 -1.35 8.53 -4.44
N SER A 423 -0.31 8.90 -5.19
CA SER A 423 0.48 10.10 -4.89
C SER A 423 -0.25 11.40 -5.23
N TRP A 424 -1.17 11.38 -6.20
CA TRP A 424 -2.04 12.53 -6.48
C TRP A 424 -3.12 12.70 -5.39
N GLY A 425 -3.70 11.58 -4.94
CA GLY A 425 -4.78 11.57 -3.96
C GLY A 425 -4.36 11.96 -2.54
N ALA A 426 -3.10 11.67 -2.17
CA ALA A 426 -2.53 11.96 -0.86
C ALA A 426 -1.01 12.26 -0.98
N PRO A 427 -0.63 13.39 -1.58
CA PRO A 427 0.76 13.71 -1.86
C PRO A 427 1.61 13.80 -0.58
N GLU A 428 1.03 14.21 0.54
CA GLU A 428 1.70 14.29 1.84
C GLU A 428 2.12 12.93 2.41
N ASP A 429 1.53 11.84 1.93
CA ASP A 429 1.88 10.48 2.38
C ASP A 429 3.19 9.97 1.79
N TYR A 430 3.74 10.68 0.81
CA TYR A 430 4.89 10.24 0.02
C TYR A 430 6.05 11.24 0.06
N LEU A 431 7.26 10.73 -0.09
CA LEU A 431 8.47 11.52 -0.34
C LEU A 431 8.57 11.80 -1.85
N LEU A 432 7.85 12.84 -2.32
CA LEU A 432 7.61 13.09 -3.75
C LEU A 432 8.86 13.40 -4.58
N ASP A 433 9.89 13.98 -3.95
CA ASP A 433 11.13 14.37 -4.64
C ASP A 433 12.27 13.36 -4.42
N LEU A 434 11.91 12.18 -3.87
CA LEU A 434 12.79 11.04 -3.73
C LEU A 434 12.27 9.84 -4.54
N SER A 435 13.20 9.04 -5.04
CA SER A 435 12.93 7.78 -5.73
C SER A 435 13.53 6.62 -4.97
N VAL A 436 12.76 5.54 -4.82
CA VAL A 436 13.21 4.29 -4.22
C VAL A 436 14.15 3.54 -5.17
N GLY A 437 15.15 2.88 -4.61
CA GLY A 437 16.09 2.06 -5.35
C GLY A 437 16.89 1.13 -4.45
N ALA A 438 18.07 0.78 -4.88
CA ALA A 438 19.04 -0.02 -4.13
C ALA A 438 20.45 0.53 -4.31
N PRO A 439 21.33 0.45 -3.30
CA PRO A 439 22.73 0.80 -3.45
C PRO A 439 23.45 -0.16 -4.41
N ALA A 440 24.69 0.17 -4.76
CA ALA A 440 25.54 -0.70 -5.56
C ALA A 440 25.72 -2.06 -4.89
N ASP A 441 25.59 -3.12 -5.69
CA ASP A 441 25.82 -4.51 -5.30
C ASP A 441 26.60 -5.26 -6.39
N ILE A 442 26.78 -6.58 -6.22
CA ILE A 442 27.50 -7.44 -7.17
C ILE A 442 26.78 -7.52 -8.52
N MET A 443 25.43 -7.52 -8.50
CA MET A 443 24.59 -7.66 -9.70
C MET A 443 24.37 -6.31 -10.39
N ALA A 444 24.34 -5.23 -9.62
CA ALA A 444 24.13 -3.86 -10.07
C ALA A 444 25.23 -2.92 -9.52
N PRO A 445 26.44 -2.88 -10.13
CA PRO A 445 27.58 -2.13 -9.60
C PRO A 445 27.38 -0.60 -9.50
N LYS A 446 26.36 -0.06 -10.17
CA LYS A 446 25.96 1.36 -10.07
C LYS A 446 24.73 1.58 -9.17
N GLY A 447 24.24 0.53 -8.52
CA GLY A 447 22.95 0.54 -7.84
C GLY A 447 21.78 0.56 -8.83
N GLN A 448 20.59 0.68 -8.29
CA GLN A 448 19.34 0.71 -9.05
C GLN A 448 18.47 1.87 -8.58
N ASN A 449 17.85 2.57 -9.53
CA ASN A 449 16.79 3.55 -9.26
C ASN A 449 15.51 3.01 -9.92
N TRP A 450 14.51 2.69 -9.10
CA TRP A 450 13.28 2.02 -9.58
C TRP A 450 12.19 3.01 -10.00
N GLY A 451 12.37 4.31 -9.76
CA GLY A 451 11.39 5.33 -10.13
C GLY A 451 10.11 5.31 -9.28
N LEU A 452 10.15 4.66 -8.12
CA LEU A 452 9.01 4.48 -7.24
C LEU A 452 9.06 5.44 -6.05
N LEU A 453 7.90 5.74 -5.47
CA LEU A 453 7.81 6.55 -4.26
C LEU A 453 7.83 5.69 -3.00
N ALA A 454 8.49 6.20 -1.96
CA ALA A 454 8.39 5.71 -0.59
C ALA A 454 7.31 6.50 0.17
N TYR A 455 6.67 5.88 1.15
CA TYR A 455 5.91 6.61 2.16
C TYR A 455 6.81 7.60 2.91
N ASN A 456 6.21 8.70 3.38
CA ASN A 456 6.86 9.57 4.36
C ASN A 456 6.70 8.93 5.76
N PRO A 457 7.76 8.51 6.43
CA PRO A 457 7.65 7.79 7.70
C PRO A 457 7.06 8.63 8.84
N GLN A 458 7.21 9.97 8.79
CA GLN A 458 6.63 10.89 9.77
C GLN A 458 5.12 10.98 9.59
N THR A 459 4.66 11.26 8.37
CA THR A 459 3.22 11.32 8.04
C THR A 459 2.54 9.98 8.27
N LEU A 460 3.22 8.88 7.95
CA LEU A 460 2.72 7.52 8.18
C LEU A 460 2.38 7.28 9.67
N ARG A 461 3.26 7.71 10.59
CA ARG A 461 3.01 7.63 12.03
C ARG A 461 1.92 8.60 12.48
N GLN A 462 1.93 9.84 12.00
CA GLN A 462 0.90 10.85 12.31
C GLN A 462 -0.51 10.40 11.90
N LYS A 463 -0.62 9.67 10.78
CA LYS A 463 -1.87 9.04 10.31
C LYS A 463 -2.14 7.67 10.94
N ALA A 464 -1.47 7.34 12.05
CA ALA A 464 -1.62 6.08 12.77
C ALA A 464 -1.47 4.85 11.84
N TYR A 465 -0.53 4.91 10.92
CA TYR A 465 -0.22 3.86 9.92
C TYR A 465 -1.35 3.53 8.95
N ARG A 466 -2.40 4.33 8.87
CA ARG A 466 -3.58 4.06 8.05
C ARG A 466 -3.24 3.75 6.57
N PRO A 467 -2.36 4.48 5.86
CA PRO A 467 -2.01 4.14 4.49
C PRO A 467 -1.40 2.74 4.34
N PHE A 468 -0.57 2.31 5.29
CA PHE A 468 0.01 0.97 5.30
C PHE A 468 -1.03 -0.11 5.65
N ILE A 469 -1.90 0.16 6.61
CA ILE A 469 -3.01 -0.75 6.98
C ILE A 469 -3.90 -1.00 5.77
N GLU A 470 -4.35 0.03 5.08
CA GLU A 470 -5.19 -0.05 3.88
C GLU A 470 -4.49 -0.83 2.75
N LEU A 471 -3.18 -0.62 2.57
CA LEU A 471 -2.37 -1.37 1.60
C LEU A 471 -2.39 -2.88 1.89
N ILE A 472 -2.10 -3.26 3.13
CA ILE A 472 -2.03 -4.68 3.50
C ILE A 472 -3.42 -5.33 3.43
N GLN A 473 -4.47 -4.66 3.91
CA GLN A 473 -5.85 -5.13 3.82
C GLN A 473 -6.30 -5.36 2.38
N ALA A 474 -6.02 -4.41 1.48
CA ALA A 474 -6.39 -4.52 0.07
C ALA A 474 -5.75 -5.75 -0.58
N ASN A 475 -4.48 -6.03 -0.28
CA ASN A 475 -3.71 -7.11 -0.90
C ASN A 475 -3.96 -8.48 -0.25
N MET A 476 -4.30 -8.55 1.04
CA MET A 476 -4.64 -9.80 1.71
C MET A 476 -6.09 -10.25 1.47
N ARG A 477 -6.97 -9.37 1.04
CA ARG A 477 -8.41 -9.66 0.85
C ARG A 477 -8.67 -10.93 0.03
N TYR A 478 -7.88 -11.18 -1.00
CA TYR A 478 -8.04 -12.33 -1.89
C TYR A 478 -6.94 -13.37 -1.75
N ALA A 479 -5.86 -13.05 -1.04
CA ALA A 479 -4.69 -13.87 -0.89
C ALA A 479 -4.83 -14.90 0.24
N GLY A 480 -4.26 -16.09 0.06
CA GLY A 480 -3.94 -17.03 1.13
C GLY A 480 -2.45 -16.97 1.50
N ALA A 481 -1.63 -16.39 0.62
CA ALA A 481 -0.27 -15.96 0.91
C ALA A 481 0.02 -14.62 0.23
N LEU A 482 0.79 -13.75 0.87
CA LEU A 482 1.21 -12.46 0.35
C LEU A 482 2.74 -12.35 0.38
N ARG A 483 3.34 -12.12 -0.78
CA ARG A 483 4.75 -11.73 -0.90
C ARG A 483 4.86 -10.22 -0.77
N LEU A 484 5.74 -9.79 0.12
CA LEU A 484 6.16 -8.39 0.21
C LEU A 484 7.44 -8.24 -0.61
N ASP A 485 7.34 -7.53 -1.71
CA ASP A 485 8.50 -7.18 -2.51
C ASP A 485 9.42 -6.28 -1.71
N HIS A 486 10.71 -6.64 -1.65
CA HIS A 486 11.74 -5.94 -0.89
C HIS A 486 11.33 -5.69 0.57
N VAL A 487 11.16 -6.75 1.37
CA VAL A 487 10.67 -6.68 2.78
C VAL A 487 11.49 -5.73 3.67
N MET A 488 12.74 -5.44 3.31
CA MET A 488 13.59 -4.44 3.96
C MET A 488 12.93 -3.05 3.99
N ALA A 489 11.97 -2.79 3.09
CA ALA A 489 11.19 -1.55 3.06
C ALA A 489 10.46 -1.25 4.39
N LEU A 490 10.14 -2.27 5.18
CA LEU A 490 9.53 -2.09 6.50
C LEU A 490 10.52 -1.54 7.54
N LEU A 491 11.82 -1.66 7.31
CA LEU A 491 12.90 -1.16 8.19
C LEU A 491 13.57 0.07 7.60
N ARG A 492 13.93 0.03 6.33
CA ARG A 492 14.63 1.10 5.63
C ARG A 492 14.49 0.96 4.13
N LEU A 493 14.49 2.09 3.43
CA LEU A 493 14.52 2.15 1.97
C LEU A 493 15.70 3.00 1.51
N TRP A 494 16.39 2.53 0.46
CA TRP A 494 17.34 3.34 -0.28
C TRP A 494 16.59 4.35 -1.11
N CYS A 495 16.83 5.64 -0.85
CA CYS A 495 16.17 6.74 -1.55
C CYS A 495 17.20 7.67 -2.17
N CYS A 496 16.99 8.08 -3.40
CA CYS A 496 17.82 9.05 -4.11
C CYS A 496 16.96 10.21 -4.63
N PRO A 497 17.51 11.43 -4.71
CA PRO A 497 16.79 12.56 -5.29
C PRO A 497 16.32 12.24 -6.71
N ILE A 498 15.13 12.72 -7.09
CA ILE A 498 14.59 12.54 -8.44
C ILE A 498 15.58 13.08 -9.48
N GLY A 499 15.83 12.29 -10.54
CA GLY A 499 16.77 12.62 -11.60
C GLY A 499 18.24 12.36 -11.27
N ALA A 500 18.56 11.94 -10.05
CA ALA A 500 19.91 11.55 -9.66
C ALA A 500 20.15 10.04 -9.87
N ASP A 501 21.43 9.67 -10.01
CA ASP A 501 21.83 8.27 -10.05
C ASP A 501 21.62 7.59 -8.68
N ALA A 502 21.46 6.27 -8.68
CA ALA A 502 21.32 5.48 -7.45
C ALA A 502 22.49 5.68 -6.47
N THR A 503 23.69 6.02 -6.96
CA THR A 503 24.86 6.32 -6.12
C THR A 503 24.71 7.57 -5.26
N ALA A 504 23.75 8.46 -5.56
CA ALA A 504 23.44 9.65 -4.78
C ALA A 504 22.49 9.40 -3.60
N GLY A 505 22.09 8.14 -3.39
CA GLY A 505 21.12 7.78 -2.38
C GLY A 505 21.69 7.61 -0.98
N ALA A 506 20.75 7.43 -0.02
CA ALA A 506 20.99 6.94 1.33
C ALA A 506 19.73 6.20 1.86
N TYR A 507 19.91 5.45 2.95
CA TYR A 507 18.80 4.78 3.60
C TYR A 507 18.00 5.73 4.49
N ILE A 508 16.68 5.70 4.35
CA ILE A 508 15.71 6.33 5.26
C ILE A 508 15.06 5.23 6.08
N ARG A 509 15.00 5.41 7.40
CA ARG A 509 14.43 4.45 8.37
C ARG A 509 12.91 4.56 8.44
N PHE A 510 12.28 3.41 8.68
CA PHE A 510 10.85 3.24 8.93
C PHE A 510 10.61 2.61 10.31
N PRO A 511 9.41 2.76 10.89
CA PRO A 511 9.05 2.22 12.21
C PRO A 511 8.79 0.70 12.13
N ALA A 512 9.82 -0.09 11.89
CA ALA A 512 9.74 -1.51 11.57
C ALA A 512 8.93 -2.34 12.58
N ALA A 513 9.13 -2.08 13.89
CA ALA A 513 8.41 -2.83 14.93
C ALA A 513 6.89 -2.70 14.79
N ASP A 514 6.40 -1.48 14.56
CA ASP A 514 4.97 -1.20 14.39
C ASP A 514 4.44 -1.80 13.07
N LEU A 515 5.20 -1.65 11.97
CA LEU A 515 4.79 -2.16 10.66
C LEU A 515 4.72 -3.70 10.65
N PHE A 516 5.68 -4.40 11.25
CA PHE A 516 5.62 -5.86 11.40
C PHE A 516 4.48 -6.31 12.32
N ALA A 517 4.20 -5.56 13.38
CA ALA A 517 3.08 -5.85 14.27
C ALA A 517 1.72 -5.71 13.56
N ILE A 518 1.53 -4.63 12.79
CA ILE A 518 0.34 -4.41 11.95
C ILE A 518 0.22 -5.50 10.88
N LEU A 519 1.33 -5.86 10.22
CA LEU A 519 1.37 -6.94 9.26
C LEU A 519 0.90 -8.27 9.87
N ALA A 520 1.33 -8.57 11.11
CA ALA A 520 0.89 -9.75 11.84
C ALA A 520 -0.61 -9.72 12.13
N LEU A 521 -1.16 -8.56 12.50
CA LEU A 521 -2.60 -8.40 12.74
C LEU A 521 -3.41 -8.70 11.48
N GLU A 522 -3.06 -8.09 10.36
CA GLU A 522 -3.78 -8.29 9.11
C GLU A 522 -3.58 -9.73 8.55
N SER A 523 -2.41 -10.32 8.75
CA SER A 523 -2.13 -11.71 8.41
C SER A 523 -3.08 -12.67 9.14
N GLN A 524 -3.24 -12.51 10.46
CA GLN A 524 -4.16 -13.33 11.26
C GLN A 524 -5.62 -13.12 10.84
N ARG A 525 -6.06 -11.87 10.64
CA ARG A 525 -7.43 -11.53 10.23
C ARG A 525 -7.84 -12.15 8.90
N ASN A 526 -6.91 -12.17 7.96
CA ASN A 526 -7.14 -12.69 6.62
C ASN A 526 -6.76 -14.16 6.47
N SER A 527 -6.22 -14.81 7.52
CA SER A 527 -5.62 -16.16 7.44
C SER A 527 -4.63 -16.26 6.26
N CYS A 528 -3.77 -15.25 6.11
CA CYS A 528 -2.86 -15.08 4.99
C CYS A 528 -1.42 -15.24 5.46
N VAL A 529 -0.70 -16.19 4.89
CA VAL A 529 0.74 -16.39 5.15
C VAL A 529 1.53 -15.21 4.56
N VAL A 530 2.52 -14.72 5.29
CA VAL A 530 3.38 -13.64 4.81
C VAL A 530 4.75 -14.18 4.43
N ILE A 531 5.21 -13.78 3.25
CA ILE A 531 6.51 -14.12 2.68
C ILE A 531 7.24 -12.81 2.38
N GLY A 532 8.37 -12.56 3.04
CA GLY A 532 9.21 -11.41 2.76
C GLY A 532 10.25 -11.75 1.71
N GLU A 533 10.32 -10.94 0.66
CA GLU A 533 11.44 -11.01 -0.27
C GLU A 533 12.65 -10.34 0.38
N ASP A 534 13.60 -11.17 0.81
CA ASP A 534 14.81 -10.80 1.54
C ASP A 534 16.09 -11.14 0.74
N LEU A 535 16.07 -10.81 -0.55
CA LEU A 535 17.25 -10.97 -1.43
C LEU A 535 18.16 -9.74 -1.39
N GLY A 536 19.44 -9.93 -1.71
CA GLY A 536 20.44 -8.86 -1.74
C GLY A 536 21.10 -8.58 -0.39
N THR A 537 21.35 -7.30 -0.07
CA THR A 537 22.02 -6.90 1.19
C THR A 537 21.01 -6.76 2.32
N VAL A 538 20.78 -7.85 3.04
CA VAL A 538 19.78 -7.95 4.10
C VAL A 538 20.39 -7.59 5.46
N PRO A 539 19.91 -6.54 6.17
CA PRO A 539 20.35 -6.22 7.51
C PRO A 539 19.88 -7.28 8.52
N VAL A 540 20.72 -7.54 9.52
CA VAL A 540 20.45 -8.57 10.56
C VAL A 540 19.14 -8.30 11.30
N GLU A 541 18.79 -7.04 11.50
CA GLU A 541 17.54 -6.60 12.14
C GLU A 541 16.30 -7.13 11.41
N ILE A 542 16.32 -7.16 10.06
CA ILE A 542 15.21 -7.72 9.27
C ILE A 542 15.07 -9.22 9.52
N SER A 543 16.18 -9.96 9.52
CA SER A 543 16.14 -11.41 9.79
C SER A 543 15.58 -11.71 11.18
N HIS A 544 15.92 -10.89 12.18
CA HIS A 544 15.38 -11.01 13.54
C HIS A 544 13.88 -10.71 13.59
N LEU A 545 13.43 -9.61 12.95
CA LEU A 545 12.01 -9.25 12.89
C LEU A 545 11.19 -10.30 12.14
N MET A 546 11.68 -10.77 10.99
CA MET A 546 11.01 -11.85 10.24
C MET A 546 10.89 -13.13 11.09
N ALA A 547 11.95 -13.52 11.79
CA ALA A 547 11.90 -14.67 12.68
C ALA A 547 10.92 -14.47 13.84
N GLN A 548 10.94 -13.29 14.48
CA GLN A 548 10.07 -12.93 15.58
C GLN A 548 8.58 -12.97 15.18
N TYR A 549 8.24 -12.40 14.04
CA TYR A 549 6.85 -12.37 13.54
C TYR A 549 6.50 -13.58 12.67
N GLN A 550 7.42 -14.54 12.51
CA GLN A 550 7.25 -15.73 11.66
C GLN A 550 6.85 -15.39 10.22
N VAL A 551 7.47 -14.36 9.66
CA VAL A 551 7.42 -14.05 8.24
C VAL A 551 8.38 -14.97 7.51
N LEU A 552 7.90 -15.66 6.47
CA LEU A 552 8.72 -16.60 5.70
C LEU A 552 9.71 -15.84 4.81
N SER A 553 10.92 -16.40 4.68
CA SER A 553 11.97 -15.88 3.78
C SER A 553 11.74 -16.37 2.35
N TYR A 554 12.00 -15.51 1.38
CA TYR A 554 11.97 -15.86 -0.04
C TYR A 554 13.36 -16.32 -0.50
N ARG A 555 13.47 -17.59 -0.94
CA ARG A 555 14.74 -18.17 -1.37
C ARG A 555 14.70 -18.54 -2.84
N VAL A 556 15.75 -18.18 -3.57
CA VAL A 556 15.92 -18.55 -4.97
C VAL A 556 16.94 -19.68 -5.04
N PHE A 557 16.50 -20.86 -5.44
CA PHE A 557 17.32 -22.09 -5.45
C PHE A 557 18.68 -21.91 -6.15
N MET A 558 18.70 -21.20 -7.27
CA MET A 558 19.95 -20.96 -8.02
C MET A 558 20.94 -20.05 -7.30
N LEU A 559 20.49 -19.28 -6.32
CA LEU A 559 21.33 -18.39 -5.50
C LEU A 559 21.80 -19.05 -4.19
N GLU A 560 21.20 -20.19 -3.81
CA GLU A 560 21.53 -20.95 -2.60
C GLU A 560 22.73 -21.89 -2.87
N GLN A 561 23.93 -21.33 -3.05
CA GLN A 561 25.15 -22.13 -3.17
C GLN A 561 25.70 -22.43 -1.78
N LYS A 562 25.91 -23.72 -1.47
CA LYS A 562 26.76 -24.09 -0.34
C LYS A 562 28.19 -23.73 -0.71
N ALA A 563 28.86 -22.97 0.13
CA ALA A 563 30.30 -22.88 0.09
C ALA A 563 30.84 -24.33 0.24
N GLY A 564 31.52 -24.81 -0.82
CA GLY A 564 32.11 -26.14 -0.84
C GLY A 564 33.25 -26.28 0.14
#